data_267a5275bff8496378d3083359a76617
#
_entry.id   267a5275bff8496378d3083359a76617
#
_cell.length_a   1.000
_cell.length_b   1.000
_cell.length_c   1.000
_cell.angle_alpha   90.00
_cell.angle_beta   90.00
_cell.angle_gamma   90.00
#
_symmetry.space_group_name_H-M   'P 1'
#
loop_
_entity.id
_entity.type
_entity.pdbx_description
1 polymer ?
#
loop_
_entity_poly.entity_id
_entity_poly.type
_entity_poly.pdbx_seq_one_letter_code
_entity_poly.pdbx_strand_id
1 'polypeptide(L)'
;MKVVIVGAGISGLVAARELAAHDVDVTVVDKGRSVGGRLATRRIGDARLDHGAQFFTVRTPAFQACVDDWIERGVVHVWNHGFDGGDNHPRYVGSSGMNSIAKDLARGVSVETSTMAFTVRAGSGNARWELVIDDGSARSADAVIL
;
A
#
# COMPACT_ATOMS: atom_id res chain seq x y z
N MET A 1 -5.91 -6.66 20.11
CA MET A 1 -4.74 -5.74 19.95
C MET A 1 -5.06 -4.79 18.82
N LYS A 2 -4.85 -3.49 19.02
CA LYS A 2 -5.09 -2.45 18.02
C LYS A 2 -3.76 -1.92 17.50
N VAL A 3 -3.58 -1.94 16.18
CA VAL A 3 -2.36 -1.47 15.51
C VAL A 3 -2.71 -0.33 14.55
N VAL A 4 -1.94 0.74 14.59
CA VAL A 4 -2.03 1.82 13.59
C VAL A 4 -0.76 1.80 12.74
N ILE A 5 -0.93 1.80 11.42
CA ILE A 5 0.15 1.83 10.44
C ILE A 5 0.15 3.18 9.74
N VAL A 6 1.30 3.84 9.67
CA VAL A 6 1.45 5.12 8.98
C VAL A 6 2.00 4.88 7.57
N GLY A 7 1.18 5.18 6.57
CA GLY A 7 1.50 5.06 5.16
C GLY A 7 0.79 3.91 4.46
N ALA A 8 -0.10 4.24 3.53
CA ALA A 8 -0.80 3.29 2.64
C ALA A 8 -0.01 3.01 1.34
N GLY A 9 1.33 2.94 1.44
CA GLY A 9 2.19 2.37 0.41
C GLY A 9 2.13 0.84 0.43
N ILE A 10 2.84 0.19 -0.51
CA ILE A 10 2.85 -1.28 -0.63
C ILE A 10 3.23 -1.96 0.69
N SER A 11 4.26 -1.46 1.39
CA SER A 11 4.75 -2.07 2.64
C SER A 11 3.70 -2.00 3.76
N GLY A 12 3.08 -0.81 3.96
CA GLY A 12 2.05 -0.64 4.98
C GLY A 12 0.80 -1.46 4.68
N LEU A 13 0.39 -1.55 3.42
CA LEU A 13 -0.78 -2.35 3.03
C LEU A 13 -0.53 -3.86 3.14
N VAL A 14 0.66 -4.35 2.81
CA VAL A 14 1.03 -5.75 3.01
C VAL A 14 1.07 -6.07 4.51
N ALA A 15 1.72 -5.23 5.33
CA ALA A 15 1.74 -5.41 6.78
C ALA A 15 0.32 -5.42 7.38
N ALA A 16 -0.55 -4.51 6.90
CA ALA A 16 -1.93 -4.45 7.36
C ALA A 16 -2.72 -5.74 7.04
N ARG A 17 -2.56 -6.28 5.84
CA ARG A 17 -3.20 -7.56 5.46
C ARG A 17 -2.72 -8.74 6.29
N GLU A 18 -1.40 -8.84 6.47
CA GLU A 18 -0.82 -9.89 7.30
C GLU A 18 -1.32 -9.83 8.75
N LEU A 19 -1.34 -8.66 9.35
CA LEU A 19 -1.85 -8.48 10.70
C LEU A 19 -3.35 -8.77 10.80
N ALA A 20 -4.14 -8.32 9.84
CA ALA A 20 -5.58 -8.58 9.79
C ALA A 20 -5.89 -10.09 9.64
N ALA A 21 -5.07 -10.84 8.90
CA ALA A 21 -5.19 -12.28 8.76
C ALA A 21 -4.93 -13.05 10.09
N HIS A 22 -4.35 -12.36 11.08
CA HIS A 22 -4.12 -12.89 12.44
C HIS A 22 -5.03 -12.23 13.49
N ASP A 23 -6.23 -11.78 13.09
CA ASP A 23 -7.24 -11.18 13.96
C ASP A 23 -6.76 -9.95 14.74
N VAL A 24 -5.81 -9.19 14.17
CA VAL A 24 -5.38 -7.90 14.72
C VAL A 24 -6.26 -6.79 14.16
N ASP A 25 -6.76 -5.93 15.03
CA ASP A 25 -7.50 -4.71 14.64
C ASP A 25 -6.49 -3.68 14.07
N VAL A 26 -6.50 -3.51 12.75
CA VAL A 26 -5.53 -2.68 12.04
C VAL A 26 -6.21 -1.51 11.37
N THR A 27 -5.67 -0.32 11.57
CA THR A 27 -6.01 0.89 10.79
C THR A 27 -4.76 1.45 10.14
N VAL A 28 -4.81 1.70 8.84
CA VAL A 28 -3.76 2.40 8.10
C VAL A 28 -4.16 3.86 7.95
N VAL A 29 -3.26 4.79 8.24
CA VAL A 29 -3.45 6.22 7.99
C VAL A 29 -2.48 6.69 6.92
N ASP A 30 -2.93 7.51 5.98
CA ASP A 30 -2.10 8.04 4.91
C ASP A 30 -2.45 9.50 4.60
N LYS A 31 -1.44 10.35 4.44
CA LYS A 31 -1.59 11.76 4.07
C LYS A 31 -2.12 11.98 2.66
N GLY A 32 -1.96 11.00 1.78
CA GLY A 32 -2.41 11.06 0.40
C GLY A 32 -3.93 10.92 0.28
N ARG A 33 -4.47 11.45 -0.79
CA ARG A 33 -5.91 11.30 -1.13
C ARG A 33 -6.27 9.91 -1.64
N SER A 34 -5.28 9.06 -1.86
CA SER A 34 -5.42 7.69 -2.36
C SER A 34 -4.25 6.84 -1.87
N VAL A 35 -4.49 5.54 -1.73
CA VAL A 35 -3.45 4.56 -1.46
C VAL A 35 -2.44 4.47 -2.61
N GLY A 36 -1.24 3.96 -2.32
CA GLY A 36 -0.23 3.63 -3.32
C GLY A 36 1.15 4.18 -3.05
N GLY A 37 1.26 5.37 -2.42
CA GLY A 37 2.56 5.98 -2.17
C GLY A 37 3.39 6.08 -3.46
N ARG A 38 4.52 5.38 -3.54
CA ARG A 38 5.39 5.32 -4.74
C ARG A 38 4.83 4.51 -5.92
N LEU A 39 3.67 3.86 -5.75
CA LEU A 39 2.88 3.27 -6.85
C LEU A 39 1.79 4.22 -7.35
N ALA A 40 1.89 5.52 -7.05
CA ALA A 40 0.84 6.46 -7.37
C ALA A 40 0.67 6.68 -8.86
N THR A 41 -0.58 6.61 -9.32
CA THR A 41 -1.02 6.92 -10.68
C THR A 41 -1.82 8.22 -10.66
N ARG A 42 -1.45 9.18 -11.48
CA ARG A 42 -2.18 10.44 -11.68
C ARG A 42 -3.09 10.33 -12.90
N ARG A 43 -4.29 10.86 -12.78
CA ARG A 43 -5.20 11.02 -13.93
C ARG A 43 -5.19 12.50 -14.37
N ILE A 44 -5.02 12.71 -15.67
CA ILE A 44 -5.10 14.04 -16.32
C ILE A 44 -6.00 13.87 -17.55
N GLY A 45 -7.25 14.36 -17.48
CA GLY A 45 -8.27 14.02 -18.47
C GLY A 45 -8.46 12.51 -18.54
N ASP A 46 -8.38 11.95 -19.73
CA ASP A 46 -8.47 10.49 -19.96
C ASP A 46 -7.14 9.76 -19.78
N ALA A 47 -6.02 10.49 -19.70
CA ALA A 47 -4.70 9.89 -19.54
C ALA A 47 -4.45 9.43 -18.11
N ARG A 48 -3.76 8.28 -17.96
CA ARG A 48 -3.26 7.73 -16.71
C ARG A 48 -1.75 7.70 -16.76
N LEU A 49 -1.12 8.33 -15.77
CA LEU A 49 0.33 8.53 -15.73
C LEU A 49 0.87 8.02 -14.39
N ASP A 50 1.70 7.01 -14.45
CA ASP A 50 2.43 6.54 -13.28
C ASP A 50 3.64 7.46 -13.07
N HIS A 51 3.67 8.17 -11.94
CA HIS A 51 4.73 9.13 -11.61
C HIS A 51 5.67 8.65 -10.51
N GLY A 52 5.50 7.40 -10.09
CA GLY A 52 6.41 6.66 -9.20
C GLY A 52 7.01 5.48 -9.94
N ALA A 53 6.80 4.26 -9.43
CA ALA A 53 7.19 3.04 -10.13
C ALA A 53 6.37 2.90 -11.42
N GLN A 54 7.05 2.62 -12.53
CA GLN A 54 6.41 2.45 -13.83
C GLN A 54 6.17 0.97 -14.17
N PHE A 55 6.98 0.09 -13.60
CA PHE A 55 6.85 -1.36 -13.70
C PHE A 55 7.57 -2.02 -12.53
N PHE A 56 7.41 -3.33 -12.40
CA PHE A 56 8.22 -4.15 -11.48
C PHE A 56 8.62 -5.46 -12.15
N THR A 57 9.61 -6.13 -11.56
CA THR A 57 10.06 -7.47 -11.95
C THR A 57 9.95 -8.41 -10.77
N VAL A 58 9.90 -9.72 -11.03
CA VAL A 58 9.81 -10.75 -10.01
C VAL A 58 11.11 -11.55 -9.96
N ARG A 59 11.61 -11.82 -8.75
CA ARG A 59 12.86 -12.55 -8.56
C ARG A 59 12.76 -13.72 -7.59
N THR A 60 11.64 -13.86 -6.88
CA THR A 60 11.45 -14.96 -5.92
C THR A 60 10.19 -15.74 -6.25
N PRO A 61 10.18 -17.08 -6.02
CA PRO A 61 8.99 -17.91 -6.24
C PRO A 61 7.78 -17.45 -5.41
N ALA A 62 8.00 -17.00 -4.18
CA ALA A 62 6.91 -16.51 -3.32
C ALA A 62 6.24 -15.26 -3.90
N PHE A 63 7.02 -14.31 -4.43
CA PHE A 63 6.46 -13.12 -5.06
C PHE A 63 5.85 -13.45 -6.43
N GLN A 64 6.39 -14.45 -7.15
CA GLN A 64 5.78 -14.92 -8.40
C GLN A 64 4.35 -15.43 -8.16
N ALA A 65 4.14 -16.24 -7.11
CA ALA A 65 2.81 -16.74 -6.77
C ALA A 65 1.80 -15.59 -6.51
N CYS A 66 2.23 -14.52 -5.83
CA CYS A 66 1.39 -13.33 -5.65
C CYS A 66 1.06 -12.65 -6.98
N VAL A 67 2.03 -12.57 -7.89
CA VAL A 67 1.84 -11.94 -9.20
C VAL A 67 0.96 -12.77 -10.10
N ASP A 68 1.06 -14.09 -10.05
CA ASP A 68 0.20 -15.01 -10.80
C ASP A 68 -1.27 -14.85 -10.38
N ASP A 69 -1.54 -14.77 -9.07
CA ASP A 69 -2.88 -14.45 -8.54
C ASP A 69 -3.36 -13.06 -9.01
N TRP A 70 -2.51 -12.05 -9.01
CA TRP A 70 -2.85 -10.73 -9.52
C TRP A 70 -3.14 -10.73 -11.03
N ILE A 71 -2.43 -11.55 -11.82
CA ILE A 71 -2.70 -11.70 -13.27
C ILE A 71 -4.06 -12.36 -13.47
N GLU A 72 -4.34 -13.46 -12.76
CA GLU A 72 -5.62 -14.18 -12.85
C GLU A 72 -6.79 -13.26 -12.50
N ARG A 73 -6.63 -12.41 -11.50
CA ARG A 73 -7.64 -11.42 -11.08
C ARG A 73 -7.65 -10.12 -11.92
N GLY A 74 -6.78 -10.00 -12.91
CA GLY A 74 -6.71 -8.84 -13.78
C GLY A 74 -6.19 -7.55 -13.09
N VAL A 75 -5.46 -7.67 -11.98
CA VAL A 75 -4.87 -6.54 -11.25
C VAL A 75 -3.61 -6.05 -11.94
N VAL A 76 -2.81 -6.97 -12.49
CA VAL A 76 -1.59 -6.69 -13.24
C VAL A 76 -1.55 -7.48 -14.55
N HIS A 77 -0.67 -7.07 -15.45
CA HIS A 77 -0.36 -7.84 -16.66
C HIS A 77 1.13 -7.67 -17.02
N VAL A 78 1.63 -8.55 -17.88
CA VAL A 78 2.96 -8.41 -18.46
C VAL A 78 2.94 -7.25 -19.47
N TRP A 79 3.80 -6.27 -19.26
CA TRP A 79 3.98 -5.14 -20.17
C TRP A 79 4.95 -5.49 -21.31
N ASN A 80 6.13 -6.02 -20.97
CA ASN A 80 7.13 -6.49 -21.93
C ASN A 80 8.10 -7.47 -21.26
N HIS A 81 9.02 -8.05 -22.06
CA HIS A 81 10.08 -8.97 -21.59
C HIS A 81 11.48 -8.33 -21.63
N GLY A 82 11.57 -7.02 -21.51
CA GLY A 82 12.82 -6.28 -21.57
C GLY A 82 12.94 -5.46 -22.86
N PHE A 83 13.99 -4.69 -22.92
CA PHE A 83 14.36 -3.91 -24.08
C PHE A 83 15.50 -4.63 -24.83
N ASP A 84 15.75 -4.27 -26.08
CA ASP A 84 16.80 -4.87 -26.91
C ASP A 84 18.14 -4.96 -26.16
N GLY A 85 18.72 -6.16 -26.12
CA GLY A 85 19.94 -6.45 -25.37
C GLY A 85 19.76 -6.63 -23.86
N GLY A 86 18.52 -6.65 -23.37
CA GLY A 86 18.18 -6.79 -21.94
C GLY A 86 18.17 -8.24 -21.45
N ASP A 87 17.72 -8.39 -20.20
CA ASP A 87 17.71 -9.64 -19.44
C ASP A 87 16.55 -10.60 -19.76
N ASN A 88 15.67 -10.22 -20.67
CA ASN A 88 14.47 -10.95 -21.08
C ASN A 88 13.50 -11.30 -19.92
N HIS A 89 13.64 -10.65 -18.76
CA HIS A 89 12.72 -10.85 -17.66
C HIS A 89 11.38 -10.13 -17.90
N PRO A 90 10.25 -10.76 -17.54
CA PRO A 90 8.95 -10.09 -17.60
C PRO A 90 8.92 -8.83 -16.75
N ARG A 91 8.40 -7.76 -17.32
CA ARG A 91 8.06 -6.51 -16.63
C ARG A 91 6.57 -6.41 -16.49
N TYR A 92 6.11 -6.22 -15.28
CA TYR A 92 4.69 -6.21 -14.94
C TYR A 92 4.24 -4.78 -14.63
N VAL A 93 3.02 -4.47 -15.03
CA VAL A 93 2.35 -3.20 -14.74
C VAL A 93 0.96 -3.41 -14.19
N GLY A 94 0.47 -2.46 -13.43
CA GLY A 94 -0.91 -2.47 -12.97
C GLY A 94 -1.90 -2.21 -14.12
N SER A 95 -2.96 -2.98 -14.22
CA SER A 95 -3.93 -2.93 -15.34
C SER A 95 -4.65 -1.58 -15.50
N SER A 96 -4.74 -0.79 -14.43
CA SER A 96 -5.32 0.56 -14.46
C SER A 96 -4.33 1.63 -13.98
N GLY A 97 -3.02 1.38 -14.15
CA GLY A 97 -1.91 2.12 -13.58
C GLY A 97 -1.37 1.38 -12.34
N MET A 98 -0.15 1.70 -11.94
CA MET A 98 0.56 0.99 -10.86
C MET A 98 -0.19 1.00 -9.54
N ASN A 99 -1.03 2.02 -9.28
CA ASN A 99 -1.81 2.07 -8.05
C ASN A 99 -2.94 1.03 -7.97
N SER A 100 -3.24 0.27 -9.03
CA SER A 100 -4.20 -0.84 -8.97
C SER A 100 -3.76 -1.93 -8.00
N ILE A 101 -2.44 -2.16 -7.88
CA ILE A 101 -1.86 -3.09 -6.92
C ILE A 101 -2.16 -2.65 -5.48
N ALA A 102 -1.90 -1.37 -5.17
CA ALA A 102 -2.16 -0.83 -3.85
C ALA A 102 -3.67 -0.83 -3.50
N LYS A 103 -4.53 -0.54 -4.48
CA LYS A 103 -5.99 -0.61 -4.31
C LYS A 103 -6.46 -2.04 -4.04
N ASP A 104 -5.86 -3.03 -4.70
CA ASP A 104 -6.17 -4.43 -4.44
C ASP A 104 -5.71 -4.84 -3.03
N LEU A 105 -4.50 -4.47 -2.64
CA LEU A 105 -3.98 -4.72 -1.30
C LEU A 105 -4.80 -4.04 -0.19
N ALA A 106 -5.41 -2.90 -0.46
CA ALA A 106 -6.26 -2.18 0.49
C ALA A 106 -7.65 -2.81 0.68
N ARG A 107 -8.05 -3.78 -0.15
CA ARG A 107 -9.36 -4.44 0.00
C ARG A 107 -9.43 -5.18 1.33
N GLY A 108 -10.48 -4.90 2.12
CA GLY A 108 -10.68 -5.51 3.42
C GLY A 108 -9.80 -4.94 4.54
N VAL A 109 -9.02 -3.91 4.27
CA VAL A 109 -8.22 -3.18 5.26
C VAL A 109 -8.87 -1.84 5.55
N SER A 110 -8.91 -1.43 6.82
CA SER A 110 -9.33 -0.09 7.22
C SER A 110 -8.25 0.92 6.85
N VAL A 111 -8.55 1.85 5.92
CA VAL A 111 -7.60 2.87 5.47
C VAL A 111 -8.23 4.26 5.57
N GLU A 112 -7.60 5.15 6.33
CA GLU A 112 -7.93 6.56 6.45
C GLU A 112 -6.97 7.37 5.54
N THR A 113 -7.45 7.82 4.39
CA THR A 113 -6.70 8.71 3.48
C THR A 113 -6.91 10.18 3.85
N SER A 114 -6.08 11.08 3.30
CA SER A 114 -6.07 12.50 3.66
C SER A 114 -5.90 12.73 5.17
N THR A 115 -5.15 11.85 5.82
CA THR A 115 -4.95 11.81 7.27
C THR A 115 -3.44 11.81 7.52
N MET A 116 -2.90 12.97 7.87
CA MET A 116 -1.46 13.12 8.07
C MET A 116 -1.09 12.87 9.53
N ALA A 117 -0.32 11.81 9.77
CA ALA A 117 0.28 11.57 11.08
C ALA A 117 1.30 12.69 11.38
N PHE A 118 1.11 13.39 12.48
CA PHE A 118 1.97 14.50 12.90
C PHE A 118 3.02 14.05 13.91
N THR A 119 2.61 13.29 14.93
CA THR A 119 3.52 12.77 15.94
C THR A 119 2.97 11.52 16.61
N VAL A 120 3.86 10.72 17.17
CA VAL A 120 3.55 9.58 18.02
C VAL A 120 4.04 9.90 19.43
N ARG A 121 3.18 9.69 20.42
CA ARG A 121 3.53 9.91 21.83
C ARG A 121 3.03 8.76 22.70
N ALA A 122 3.51 8.68 23.94
CA ALA A 122 2.98 7.77 24.93
C ALA A 122 1.47 8.03 25.10
N GLY A 123 0.69 6.96 25.10
CA GLY A 123 -0.75 7.03 25.26
C GLY A 123 -1.15 7.35 26.71
N SER A 124 -2.42 7.67 26.90
CA SER A 124 -3.05 7.90 28.21
C SER A 124 -4.06 6.80 28.51
N GLY A 125 -4.32 6.57 29.79
CA GLY A 125 -5.26 5.52 30.23
C GLY A 125 -4.76 4.12 29.84
N ASN A 126 -5.59 3.38 29.10
CA ASN A 126 -5.27 2.01 28.66
C ASN A 126 -4.54 1.93 27.31
N ALA A 127 -4.36 3.05 26.63
CA ALA A 127 -3.65 3.09 25.35
C ALA A 127 -2.14 3.16 25.57
N ARG A 128 -1.37 2.32 24.87
CA ARG A 128 0.09 2.35 24.94
C ARG A 128 0.68 3.48 24.11
N TRP A 129 0.06 3.76 22.98
CA TRP A 129 0.49 4.79 22.05
C TRP A 129 -0.67 5.65 21.59
N GLU A 130 -0.36 6.88 21.27
CA GLU A 130 -1.28 7.85 20.68
C GLU A 130 -0.64 8.46 19.43
N LEU A 131 -1.26 8.25 18.27
CA LEU A 131 -0.90 8.90 17.02
C LEU A 131 -1.73 10.18 16.88
N VAL A 132 -1.07 11.32 16.91
CA VAL A 132 -1.70 12.63 16.71
C VAL A 132 -1.75 12.94 15.21
N ILE A 133 -2.92 13.36 14.75
CA ILE A 133 -3.19 13.74 13.36
C ILE A 133 -3.08 15.27 13.22
N ASP A 134 -2.84 15.75 12.03
CA ASP A 134 -2.67 17.18 11.73
C ASP A 134 -3.91 18.05 12.00
N ASP A 135 -5.10 17.46 12.05
CA ASP A 135 -6.34 18.13 12.44
C ASP A 135 -6.54 18.24 13.97
N GLY A 136 -5.57 17.77 14.76
CA GLY A 136 -5.61 17.73 16.22
C GLY A 136 -6.31 16.51 16.82
N SER A 137 -6.90 15.66 16.01
CA SER A 137 -7.47 14.38 16.48
C SER A 137 -6.35 13.38 16.81
N ALA A 138 -6.68 12.30 17.50
CA ALA A 138 -5.72 11.26 17.82
C ALA A 138 -6.30 9.86 17.59
N ARG A 139 -5.40 8.90 17.36
CA ARG A 139 -5.69 7.48 17.25
C ARG A 139 -4.93 6.74 18.33
N SER A 140 -5.66 6.11 19.24
CA SER A 140 -5.07 5.25 20.29
C SER A 140 -4.73 3.89 19.72
N ALA A 141 -3.56 3.34 20.10
CA ALA A 141 -3.09 2.04 19.64
C ALA A 141 -2.24 1.31 20.69
N ASP A 142 -2.20 -0.03 20.60
CA ASP A 142 -1.27 -0.87 21.35
C ASP A 142 0.12 -0.86 20.71
N ALA A 143 0.17 -0.69 19.37
CA ALA A 143 1.39 -0.55 18.59
C ALA A 143 1.21 0.40 17.40
N VAL A 144 2.29 1.08 17.01
CA VAL A 144 2.34 1.94 15.83
C VAL A 144 3.48 1.46 14.94
N ILE A 145 3.21 1.33 13.64
CA ILE A 145 4.20 1.00 12.60
C ILE A 145 4.38 2.25 11.73
N LEU A 146 5.65 2.66 11.51
CA LEU A 146 6.03 3.83 10.73
C LEU A 146 6.70 3.45 9.41
#